data_16f57810c4ef87744da6a143ce678c5a
#
_entry.id   16f57810c4ef87744da6a143ce678c5a
#
_cell.length_a   1.000
_cell.length_b   1.000
_cell.length_c   1.000
_cell.angle_alpha   90.00
_cell.angle_beta   90.00
_cell.angle_gamma   90.00
#
_symmetry.space_group_name_H-M   'P 1'
#
loop_
_entity.id
_entity.type
_entity.pdbx_description
1 polymer ?
#
loop_
_entity_poly.entity_id
_entity_poly.type
_entity_poly.pdbx_seq_one_letter_code
_entity_poly.pdbx_strand_id
1 'polypeptide(L)'
;MSILVVCITILNILRVSNLRLRDCIIKENELIDYAIELGHEVVAITDHDCISNAVKVEKYYKKIKEKNPNFKVILGNEIYLCRNGLNRDNYNSKNDKYYHFILLAKDAIGHQQIREISTRAWKRSYMARGMRRVPTYYQDLIDIIAANPGHVIGSTACLNGALPTQLIKYKETKDETLYQKILLWCNQMAKIFGEENFFLELQPSKNKDQIYVNQALIDISKSHGYQYIITTDSHYLKKSDAPIHKAYLNAQNGDREVDNFYATTYMMDTEELESYLELSEEEVQKAYENILKIKNMC
;
A
#
# COMPACT_ATOMS: atom_id res chain seq x y z
N MET A 1 20.60 4.54 -5.28
CA MET A 1 19.83 3.43 -4.68
C MET A 1 18.40 3.51 -5.14
N SER A 2 17.72 2.38 -5.34
CA SER A 2 16.35 2.39 -5.89
C SER A 2 15.34 2.31 -4.76
N ILE A 3 14.39 3.23 -4.75
CA ILE A 3 13.24 3.21 -3.85
C ILE A 3 12.04 2.64 -4.60
N LEU A 4 11.28 1.75 -3.96
CA LEU A 4 9.95 1.38 -4.43
C LEU A 4 8.97 2.45 -3.94
N VAL A 5 8.60 3.36 -4.83
CA VAL A 5 7.54 4.30 -4.54
C VAL A 5 6.20 3.59 -4.74
N VAL A 6 5.56 3.20 -3.66
CA VAL A 6 4.15 2.79 -3.68
C VAL A 6 3.33 4.08 -3.64
N CYS A 7 2.45 4.27 -4.60
CA CYS A 7 1.74 5.53 -4.74
C CYS A 7 0.29 5.34 -5.16
N ILE A 8 -0.56 6.12 -4.51
CA ILE A 8 -1.97 6.27 -4.86
C ILE A 8 -2.09 7.40 -5.87
N THR A 9 -2.72 7.17 -7.02
CA THR A 9 -2.96 8.20 -8.04
C THR A 9 -4.39 8.71 -8.04
N ILE A 10 -4.60 9.92 -8.59
CA ILE A 10 -5.97 10.44 -8.75
C ILE A 10 -6.73 9.60 -9.75
N LEU A 11 -7.77 8.98 -9.27
CA LEU A 11 -8.75 8.34 -10.12
C LEU A 11 -9.57 9.43 -10.84
N ASN A 12 -9.27 9.72 -12.10
CA ASN A 12 -10.17 10.44 -12.99
C ASN A 12 -11.38 9.56 -13.34
N ILE A 13 -12.19 9.23 -12.35
CA ILE A 13 -13.50 8.65 -12.62
C ILE A 13 -14.40 9.77 -13.12
N LEU A 14 -14.89 9.60 -14.36
CA LEU A 14 -16.08 10.28 -14.87
C LEU A 14 -17.07 10.54 -13.73
N ARG A 15 -17.56 11.78 -13.65
CA ARG A 15 -18.60 12.29 -12.74
C ARG A 15 -19.71 11.26 -12.48
N VAL A 16 -19.47 10.30 -11.62
CA VAL A 16 -20.54 9.59 -10.91
C VAL A 16 -20.60 10.25 -9.56
N SER A 17 -21.56 11.13 -9.42
CA SER A 17 -21.93 11.80 -8.17
C SER A 17 -21.94 10.80 -7.01
N ASN A 18 -21.08 10.98 -6.00
CA ASN A 18 -20.93 10.25 -4.75
C ASN A 18 -19.75 9.27 -4.59
N LEU A 19 -18.81 9.15 -5.50
CA LEU A 19 -17.55 8.45 -5.25
C LEU A 19 -16.55 9.44 -4.66
N ARG A 20 -16.41 9.40 -3.33
CA ARG A 20 -15.41 10.20 -2.58
C ARG A 20 -14.12 9.41 -2.41
N LEU A 21 -13.38 9.21 -3.50
CA LEU A 21 -11.98 8.80 -3.42
C LEU A 21 -11.13 10.06 -3.58
N ARG A 22 -10.90 10.77 -2.45
CA ARG A 22 -10.11 11.99 -2.40
C ARG A 22 -9.05 11.82 -1.35
N ASP A 23 -8.02 11.08 -1.69
CA ASP A 23 -6.89 10.85 -0.79
C ASP A 23 -5.60 11.41 -1.35
N CYS A 24 -5.46 11.44 -2.66
CA CYS A 24 -4.25 11.81 -3.38
C CYS A 24 -4.52 12.92 -4.40
N ILE A 25 -3.52 13.77 -4.67
CA ILE A 25 -3.56 14.84 -5.68
C ILE A 25 -2.63 14.59 -6.87
N ILE A 26 -2.03 13.41 -6.99
CA ILE A 26 -1.03 13.08 -8.00
C ILE A 26 -1.69 12.50 -9.26
N LYS A 27 -1.23 12.90 -10.44
CA LYS A 27 -1.56 12.24 -11.69
C LYS A 27 -0.51 11.18 -12.04
N GLU A 28 -0.97 10.12 -12.71
CA GLU A 28 -0.13 8.96 -13.04
C GLU A 28 1.14 9.29 -13.84
N ASN A 29 1.06 10.23 -14.78
CA ASN A 29 2.22 10.65 -15.58
C ASN A 29 3.18 11.52 -14.77
N GLU A 30 2.67 12.46 -13.96
CA GLU A 30 3.46 13.33 -13.09
C GLU A 30 4.25 12.50 -12.07
N LEU A 31 3.62 11.45 -11.52
CA LEU A 31 4.24 10.50 -10.63
C LEU A 31 5.45 9.80 -11.27
N ILE A 32 5.22 9.24 -12.46
CA ILE A 32 6.26 8.48 -13.17
C ILE A 32 7.43 9.39 -13.55
N ASP A 33 7.14 10.59 -14.07
CA ASP A 33 8.17 11.56 -14.47
C ASP A 33 8.99 12.01 -13.25
N TYR A 34 8.33 12.30 -12.13
CA TYR A 34 9.02 12.74 -10.93
C TYR A 34 9.84 11.62 -10.28
N ALA A 35 9.37 10.37 -10.33
CA ALA A 35 10.16 9.23 -9.89
C ALA A 35 11.46 9.08 -10.70
N ILE A 36 11.40 9.29 -12.01
CA ILE A 36 12.58 9.28 -12.89
C ILE A 36 13.50 10.47 -12.57
N GLU A 37 12.95 11.67 -12.34
CA GLU A 37 13.69 12.88 -11.96
C GLU A 37 14.49 12.66 -10.67
N LEU A 38 13.92 11.98 -9.68
CA LEU A 38 14.57 11.62 -8.43
C LEU A 38 15.55 10.44 -8.54
N GLY A 39 15.70 9.84 -9.73
CA GLY A 39 16.61 8.72 -9.95
C GLY A 39 16.08 7.37 -9.44
N HIS A 40 14.79 7.25 -9.15
CA HIS A 40 14.20 5.96 -8.81
C HIS A 40 14.21 5.02 -10.01
N GLU A 41 14.33 3.74 -9.75
CA GLU A 41 14.35 2.71 -10.79
C GLU A 41 13.01 1.95 -10.90
N VAL A 42 12.12 2.11 -9.94
CA VAL A 42 10.82 1.44 -9.92
C VAL A 42 9.77 2.27 -9.20
N VAL A 43 8.55 2.26 -9.72
CA VAL A 43 7.37 2.83 -9.08
C VAL A 43 6.21 1.84 -9.17
N ALA A 44 5.46 1.69 -8.08
CA ALA A 44 4.22 0.93 -8.07
C ALA A 44 3.03 1.89 -7.98
N ILE A 45 2.02 1.65 -8.80
CA ILE A 45 0.77 2.41 -8.82
C ILE A 45 -0.31 1.54 -8.18
N THR A 46 -0.80 1.97 -7.03
CA THR A 46 -1.62 1.16 -6.12
C THR A 46 -2.86 1.91 -5.66
N ASP A 47 -3.65 2.38 -6.64
CA ASP A 47 -4.89 3.10 -6.34
C ASP A 47 -5.80 2.33 -5.36
N HIS A 48 -6.46 3.05 -4.46
CA HIS A 48 -7.43 2.45 -3.54
C HIS A 48 -8.59 1.77 -4.27
N ASP A 49 -8.88 0.52 -3.91
CA ASP A 49 -10.02 -0.29 -4.33
C ASP A 49 -10.19 -0.48 -5.84
N CYS A 50 -9.37 0.13 -6.68
CA CYS A 50 -9.56 0.04 -8.12
C CYS A 50 -8.24 0.05 -8.88
N ILE A 51 -8.30 -0.40 -10.13
CA ILE A 51 -7.19 -0.46 -11.07
C ILE A 51 -7.51 0.28 -12.36
N SER A 52 -8.40 1.28 -12.29
CA SER A 52 -8.94 1.94 -13.49
C SER A 52 -7.90 2.76 -14.25
N ASN A 53 -6.80 3.18 -13.59
CA ASN A 53 -5.71 3.90 -14.23
C ASN A 53 -4.74 2.99 -14.99
N ALA A 54 -4.80 1.67 -14.84
CA ALA A 54 -3.84 0.73 -15.42
C ALA A 54 -3.60 0.96 -16.93
N VAL A 55 -4.66 1.19 -17.72
CA VAL A 55 -4.55 1.43 -19.16
C VAL A 55 -3.83 2.74 -19.49
N LYS A 56 -4.06 3.80 -18.71
CA LYS A 56 -3.38 5.10 -18.88
C LYS A 56 -1.91 4.98 -18.54
N VAL A 57 -1.62 4.36 -17.39
CA VAL A 57 -0.27 4.07 -16.92
C VAL A 57 0.50 3.28 -17.97
N GLU A 58 -0.05 2.18 -18.46
CA GLU A 58 0.60 1.34 -19.47
C GLU A 58 0.87 2.11 -20.77
N LYS A 59 -0.10 2.89 -21.25
CA LYS A 59 0.09 3.73 -22.44
C LYS A 59 1.18 4.77 -22.24
N TYR A 60 1.25 5.39 -21.07
CA TYR A 60 2.28 6.38 -20.76
C TYR A 60 3.66 5.70 -20.64
N TYR A 61 3.74 4.62 -19.88
CA TYR A 61 4.96 3.86 -19.69
C TYR A 61 5.58 3.39 -21.03
N LYS A 62 4.76 2.89 -21.96
CA LYS A 62 5.23 2.49 -23.29
C LYS A 62 5.91 3.64 -24.06
N LYS A 63 5.48 4.90 -23.87
CA LYS A 63 6.08 6.07 -24.51
C LYS A 63 7.44 6.44 -23.96
N ILE A 64 7.65 6.21 -22.66
CA ILE A 64 8.87 6.64 -21.95
C ILE A 64 9.90 5.53 -21.82
N LYS A 65 9.51 4.27 -21.96
CA LYS A 65 10.34 3.08 -21.73
C LYS A 65 11.61 3.06 -22.57
N GLU A 66 11.54 3.48 -23.84
CA GLU A 66 12.70 3.52 -24.75
C GLU A 66 13.80 4.47 -24.23
N LYS A 67 13.41 5.59 -23.61
CA LYS A 67 14.32 6.58 -23.02
C LYS A 67 14.81 6.18 -21.63
N ASN A 68 14.04 5.32 -20.94
CA ASN A 68 14.30 4.89 -19.57
C ASN A 68 14.23 3.36 -19.45
N PRO A 69 15.16 2.62 -20.13
CA PRO A 69 15.06 1.16 -20.26
C PRO A 69 15.16 0.41 -18.92
N ASN A 70 15.83 1.00 -17.93
CA ASN A 70 16.02 0.42 -16.60
C ASN A 70 14.90 0.78 -15.61
N PHE A 71 14.02 1.73 -15.97
CA PHE A 71 12.90 2.12 -15.12
C PHE A 71 11.74 1.16 -15.28
N LYS A 72 11.10 0.80 -14.17
CA LYS A 72 9.96 -0.12 -14.12
C LYS A 72 8.74 0.53 -13.50
N VAL A 73 7.58 0.30 -14.11
CA VAL A 73 6.28 0.63 -13.53
C VAL A 73 5.56 -0.66 -13.20
N ILE A 74 5.15 -0.82 -11.94
CA ILE A 74 4.40 -1.98 -11.45
C ILE A 74 2.94 -1.57 -11.26
N LEU A 75 2.02 -2.38 -11.77
CA LEU A 75 0.59 -2.20 -11.57
C LEU A 75 0.16 -2.95 -10.31
N GLY A 76 -0.54 -2.24 -9.44
CA GLY A 76 -1.02 -2.80 -8.20
C GLY A 76 -2.40 -2.28 -7.81
N ASN A 77 -2.81 -2.57 -6.59
CA ASN A 77 -4.05 -2.09 -6.00
C ASN A 77 -3.90 -2.07 -4.47
N GLU A 78 -4.28 -1.00 -3.83
CA GLU A 78 -4.46 -0.96 -2.39
C GLU A 78 -5.90 -1.35 -2.05
N ILE A 79 -6.08 -2.54 -1.51
CA ILE A 79 -7.38 -3.09 -1.16
C ILE A 79 -7.77 -2.78 0.28
N TYR A 80 -9.07 -2.74 0.54
CA TYR A 80 -9.62 -2.73 1.90
C TYR A 80 -9.97 -4.14 2.37
N LEU A 81 -8.99 -4.78 3.02
CA LEU A 81 -9.11 -6.14 3.53
C LEU A 81 -9.96 -6.17 4.80
N CYS A 82 -10.95 -7.04 4.85
CA CYS A 82 -11.87 -7.18 5.98
C CYS A 82 -12.30 -8.64 6.20
N ARG A 83 -13.01 -8.88 7.32
CA ARG A 83 -13.54 -10.21 7.63
C ARG A 83 -14.47 -10.72 6.53
N ASN A 84 -14.49 -12.02 6.33
CA ASN A 84 -15.39 -12.67 5.40
C ASN A 84 -16.87 -12.39 5.74
N GLY A 85 -17.67 -12.18 4.71
CA GLY A 85 -19.10 -11.95 4.84
C GLY A 85 -19.52 -10.57 5.36
N LEU A 86 -18.57 -9.62 5.51
CA LEU A 86 -18.91 -8.25 5.89
C LEU A 86 -19.73 -7.57 4.80
N ASN A 87 -20.93 -7.07 5.16
CA ASN A 87 -21.84 -6.39 4.24
C ASN A 87 -22.60 -5.27 4.98
N ARG A 88 -23.53 -4.62 4.26
CA ARG A 88 -24.31 -3.50 4.81
C ARG A 88 -25.07 -3.87 6.08
N ASP A 89 -25.69 -5.05 6.10
CA ASP A 89 -26.65 -5.44 7.13
C ASP A 89 -25.98 -5.87 8.43
N ASN A 90 -24.74 -6.36 8.35
CA ASN A 90 -23.96 -6.83 9.48
C ASN A 90 -22.76 -5.92 9.85
N TYR A 91 -22.64 -4.76 9.20
CA TYR A 91 -21.54 -3.81 9.47
C TYR A 91 -21.70 -3.14 10.85
N ASN A 92 -20.68 -3.32 11.68
CA ASN A 92 -20.55 -2.67 12.99
C ASN A 92 -19.25 -1.84 13.03
N SER A 93 -19.38 -0.52 12.99
CA SER A 93 -18.26 0.41 12.93
C SER A 93 -17.31 0.38 14.14
N LYS A 94 -17.72 -0.19 15.26
CA LYS A 94 -16.84 -0.37 16.44
C LYS A 94 -15.90 -1.57 16.27
N ASN A 95 -16.41 -2.64 15.64
CA ASN A 95 -15.74 -3.93 15.55
C ASN A 95 -15.16 -4.21 14.16
N ASP A 96 -15.83 -3.73 13.11
CA ASP A 96 -15.41 -3.99 11.74
C ASP A 96 -14.40 -2.95 11.27
N LYS A 97 -13.29 -3.42 10.75
CA LYS A 97 -12.22 -2.62 10.18
C LYS A 97 -12.04 -2.95 8.71
N TYR A 98 -11.63 -1.97 7.96
CA TYR A 98 -11.18 -2.06 6.57
C TYR A 98 -9.69 -1.77 6.58
N TYR A 99 -8.90 -2.83 6.57
CA TYR A 99 -7.44 -2.72 6.65
C TYR A 99 -6.86 -2.51 5.27
N HIS A 100 -5.93 -1.60 5.15
CA HIS A 100 -5.15 -1.43 3.95
C HIS A 100 -4.25 -2.65 3.73
N PHE A 101 -4.12 -3.07 2.48
CA PHE A 101 -3.23 -4.13 2.06
C PHE A 101 -2.86 -3.94 0.59
N ILE A 102 -1.58 -4.03 0.25
CA ILE A 102 -1.09 -3.80 -1.11
C ILE A 102 -1.01 -5.12 -1.88
N LEU A 103 -1.47 -5.09 -3.11
CA LEU A 103 -1.29 -6.14 -4.11
C LEU A 103 -0.50 -5.58 -5.29
N LEU A 104 0.60 -6.24 -5.70
CA LEU A 104 1.39 -5.89 -6.87
C LEU A 104 1.38 -7.04 -7.88
N ALA A 105 1.13 -6.74 -9.14
CA ALA A 105 1.14 -7.73 -10.22
C ALA A 105 2.57 -8.00 -10.69
N LYS A 106 2.98 -9.27 -10.69
CA LYS A 106 4.28 -9.68 -11.27
C LYS A 106 4.19 -9.83 -12.79
N ASP A 107 3.03 -10.20 -13.29
CA ASP A 107 2.78 -10.48 -14.69
C ASP A 107 1.31 -10.28 -15.08
N ALA A 108 0.95 -10.64 -16.29
CA ALA A 108 -0.41 -10.54 -16.82
C ALA A 108 -1.43 -11.40 -16.01
N ILE A 109 -1.00 -12.56 -15.49
CA ILE A 109 -1.85 -13.43 -14.66
C ILE A 109 -2.11 -12.74 -13.32
N GLY A 110 -1.08 -12.21 -12.67
CA GLY A 110 -1.22 -11.45 -11.43
C GLY A 110 -2.11 -10.22 -11.59
N HIS A 111 -1.96 -9.49 -12.69
CA HIS A 111 -2.86 -8.37 -12.99
C HIS A 111 -4.32 -8.84 -13.21
N GLN A 112 -4.53 -10.01 -13.82
CA GLN A 112 -5.87 -10.60 -13.95
C GLN A 112 -6.44 -10.99 -12.57
N GLN A 113 -5.65 -11.58 -11.68
CA GLN A 113 -6.05 -11.92 -10.32
C GLN A 113 -6.47 -10.67 -9.53
N ILE A 114 -5.69 -9.59 -9.59
CA ILE A 114 -6.02 -8.32 -8.94
C ILE A 114 -7.33 -7.74 -9.51
N ARG A 115 -7.56 -7.80 -10.82
CA ARG A 115 -8.82 -7.37 -11.44
C ARG A 115 -10.01 -8.18 -10.95
N GLU A 116 -9.84 -9.48 -10.78
CA GLU A 116 -10.91 -10.34 -10.27
C GLU A 116 -11.25 -10.02 -8.81
N ILE A 117 -10.23 -9.83 -7.95
CA ILE A 117 -10.40 -9.40 -6.56
C ILE A 117 -11.16 -8.07 -6.49
N SER A 118 -10.70 -7.06 -7.24
CA SER A 118 -11.37 -5.75 -7.31
C SER A 118 -12.82 -5.88 -7.81
N THR A 119 -13.07 -6.71 -8.83
CA THR A 119 -14.42 -6.95 -9.35
C THR A 119 -15.34 -7.57 -8.30
N ARG A 120 -14.86 -8.56 -7.55
CA ARG A 120 -15.64 -9.18 -6.46
C ARG A 120 -15.95 -8.17 -5.36
N ALA A 121 -14.97 -7.36 -4.96
CA ALA A 121 -15.15 -6.33 -3.94
C ALA A 121 -16.16 -5.26 -4.38
N TRP A 122 -16.08 -4.77 -5.62
CA TRP A 122 -17.01 -3.79 -6.17
C TRP A 122 -18.44 -4.35 -6.32
N LYS A 123 -18.63 -5.60 -6.73
CA LYS A 123 -19.96 -6.23 -6.79
C LYS A 123 -20.67 -6.28 -5.45
N ARG A 124 -19.93 -6.38 -4.33
CA ARG A 124 -20.48 -6.39 -2.97
C ARG A 124 -20.42 -5.04 -2.27
N SER A 125 -20.00 -3.99 -3.00
CA SER A 125 -19.85 -2.64 -2.42
C SER A 125 -21.17 -2.05 -1.92
N TYR A 126 -21.13 -1.25 -0.86
CA TYR A 126 -22.27 -0.61 -0.26
C TYR A 126 -21.95 0.76 0.32
N MET A 127 -23.01 1.56 0.57
CA MET A 127 -22.86 2.86 1.24
C MET A 127 -23.00 2.70 2.75
N ALA A 128 -22.03 3.19 3.51
CA ALA A 128 -22.09 3.27 4.96
C ALA A 128 -21.44 4.58 5.44
N ARG A 129 -22.15 5.31 6.30
CA ARG A 129 -21.71 6.59 6.87
C ARG A 129 -21.23 7.60 5.81
N GLY A 130 -21.96 7.71 4.72
CA GLY A 130 -21.66 8.65 3.63
C GLY A 130 -20.46 8.26 2.75
N MET A 131 -19.87 7.09 2.97
CA MET A 131 -18.76 6.56 2.17
C MET A 131 -19.15 5.24 1.50
N ARG A 132 -18.66 5.02 0.28
CA ARG A 132 -18.74 3.70 -0.35
C ARG A 132 -17.70 2.79 0.29
N ARG A 133 -18.14 1.61 0.71
CA ARG A 133 -17.29 0.54 1.21
C ARG A 133 -17.14 -0.51 0.11
N VAL A 134 -15.90 -0.89 -0.15
CA VAL A 134 -15.52 -1.88 -1.19
C VAL A 134 -14.76 -3.02 -0.51
N PRO A 135 -15.47 -3.95 0.14
CA PRO A 135 -14.86 -4.96 1.01
C PRO A 135 -14.17 -6.06 0.20
N THR A 136 -12.88 -6.21 0.37
CA THR A 136 -12.13 -7.40 -0.05
C THR A 136 -12.05 -8.37 1.11
N TYR A 137 -12.45 -9.62 0.91
CA TYR A 137 -12.43 -10.65 1.93
C TYR A 137 -11.12 -11.44 1.92
N TYR A 138 -10.70 -11.95 3.07
CA TYR A 138 -9.59 -12.93 3.12
C TYR A 138 -9.85 -14.14 2.21
N GLN A 139 -11.11 -14.54 2.07
CA GLN A 139 -11.49 -15.64 1.18
C GLN A 139 -11.20 -15.33 -0.29
N ASP A 140 -11.31 -14.07 -0.73
CA ASP A 140 -10.96 -13.71 -2.11
C ASP A 140 -9.47 -13.94 -2.39
N LEU A 141 -8.60 -13.65 -1.42
CA LEU A 141 -7.16 -13.91 -1.56
C LEU A 141 -6.87 -15.41 -1.65
N ILE A 142 -7.57 -16.22 -0.85
CA ILE A 142 -7.44 -17.67 -0.87
C ILE A 142 -7.93 -18.23 -2.22
N ASP A 143 -9.13 -17.85 -2.65
CA ASP A 143 -9.77 -18.40 -3.85
C ASP A 143 -9.04 -18.01 -5.14
N ILE A 144 -8.35 -16.88 -5.16
CA ILE A 144 -7.77 -16.31 -6.38
C ILE A 144 -6.24 -16.42 -6.36
N ILE A 145 -5.58 -15.98 -5.28
CA ILE A 145 -4.11 -15.95 -5.22
C ILE A 145 -3.57 -17.31 -4.78
N ALA A 146 -4.04 -17.86 -3.66
CA ALA A 146 -3.54 -19.14 -3.18
C ALA A 146 -3.91 -20.31 -4.10
N ALA A 147 -5.01 -20.22 -4.87
CA ALA A 147 -5.40 -21.22 -5.86
C ALA A 147 -4.49 -21.24 -7.10
N ASN A 148 -3.84 -20.11 -7.44
CA ASN A 148 -2.86 -20.00 -8.52
C ASN A 148 -1.74 -19.05 -8.07
N PRO A 149 -0.79 -19.52 -7.23
CA PRO A 149 0.19 -18.69 -6.54
C PRO A 149 1.34 -18.24 -7.46
N GLY A 150 2.13 -17.28 -6.97
CA GLY A 150 3.38 -16.86 -7.61
C GLY A 150 3.27 -15.67 -8.55
N HIS A 151 2.07 -15.13 -8.80
CA HIS A 151 1.80 -14.04 -9.75
C HIS A 151 1.51 -12.69 -9.10
N VAL A 152 1.24 -12.67 -7.79
CA VAL A 152 0.95 -11.45 -7.03
C VAL A 152 1.85 -11.36 -5.81
N ILE A 153 2.37 -10.16 -5.57
CA ILE A 153 3.07 -9.81 -4.33
C ILE A 153 2.07 -9.14 -3.39
N GLY A 154 2.13 -9.49 -2.10
CA GLY A 154 1.37 -8.85 -1.03
C GLY A 154 2.27 -8.07 -0.09
N SER A 155 1.82 -6.88 0.36
CA SER A 155 2.52 -6.05 1.35
C SER A 155 1.57 -5.55 2.43
N THR A 156 2.10 -5.33 3.65
CA THR A 156 1.30 -5.01 4.86
C THR A 156 0.74 -3.60 4.89
N ALA A 157 1.04 -2.78 3.89
CA ALA A 157 0.62 -1.40 3.74
C ALA A 157 1.01 -0.46 4.91
N CYS A 158 0.35 0.69 5.01
CA CYS A 158 0.60 1.76 5.98
C CYS A 158 0.07 1.43 7.41
N LEU A 159 0.06 2.41 8.32
CA LEU A 159 -0.48 2.27 9.68
C LEU A 159 -1.93 1.77 9.74
N ASN A 160 -2.71 1.96 8.67
CA ASN A 160 -4.07 1.43 8.56
C ASN A 160 -4.11 -0.05 8.12
N GLY A 161 -2.98 -0.68 7.89
CA GLY A 161 -2.88 -2.11 7.63
C GLY A 161 -3.27 -2.98 8.81
N ALA A 162 -3.60 -4.24 8.56
CA ALA A 162 -4.00 -5.18 9.61
C ALA A 162 -2.88 -5.42 10.61
N LEU A 163 -1.67 -5.64 10.13
CA LEU A 163 -0.50 -5.91 10.97
C LEU A 163 -0.08 -4.67 11.77
N PRO A 164 0.16 -3.48 11.18
CA PRO A 164 0.48 -2.27 11.92
C PRO A 164 -0.53 -1.92 13.01
N THR A 165 -1.83 -1.98 12.71
CA THR A 165 -2.90 -1.74 13.69
C THR A 165 -2.83 -2.69 14.90
N GLN A 166 -2.52 -3.97 14.69
CA GLN A 166 -2.39 -4.95 15.78
C GLN A 166 -1.10 -4.72 16.59
N LEU A 167 -0.01 -4.31 15.93
CA LEU A 167 1.24 -3.97 16.63
C LEU A 167 1.09 -2.75 17.52
N ILE A 168 0.38 -1.70 17.09
CA ILE A 168 0.06 -0.54 17.93
C ILE A 168 -0.76 -0.98 19.16
N LYS A 169 -1.76 -1.83 18.97
CA LYS A 169 -2.53 -2.38 20.09
C LYS A 169 -1.67 -3.22 21.04
N TYR A 170 -0.75 -4.03 20.50
CA TYR A 170 0.20 -4.78 21.32
C TYR A 170 1.15 -3.86 22.11
N LYS A 171 1.61 -2.76 21.49
CA LYS A 171 2.40 -1.72 22.18
C LYS A 171 1.74 -1.26 23.48
N GLU A 172 0.42 -1.04 23.43
CA GLU A 172 -0.37 -0.55 24.57
C GLU A 172 -0.69 -1.63 25.61
N THR A 173 -1.04 -2.83 25.14
CA THR A 173 -1.59 -3.88 26.02
C THR A 173 -0.57 -4.88 26.53
N LYS A 174 0.53 -5.08 25.79
CA LYS A 174 1.51 -6.15 26.03
C LYS A 174 0.88 -7.56 26.15
N ASP A 175 -0.23 -7.77 25.44
CA ASP A 175 -0.97 -9.04 25.45
C ASP A 175 -0.26 -10.06 24.57
N GLU A 176 0.38 -11.04 25.18
CA GLU A 176 1.09 -12.11 24.46
C GLU A 176 0.15 -12.95 23.56
N THR A 177 -1.12 -13.09 23.94
CA THR A 177 -2.10 -13.76 23.09
C THR A 177 -2.34 -12.99 21.79
N LEU A 178 -2.32 -11.65 21.88
CA LEU A 178 -2.39 -10.80 20.69
C LEU A 178 -1.14 -10.95 19.83
N TYR A 179 0.05 -11.01 20.45
CA TYR A 179 1.30 -11.20 19.71
C TYR A 179 1.31 -12.52 18.93
N GLN A 180 0.86 -13.61 19.55
CA GLN A 180 0.72 -14.90 18.86
C GLN A 180 -0.26 -14.84 17.68
N LYS A 181 -1.36 -14.08 17.79
CA LYS A 181 -2.29 -13.84 16.68
C LYS A 181 -1.65 -13.03 15.55
N ILE A 182 -0.78 -12.07 15.87
CA ILE A 182 0.00 -11.31 14.88
C ILE A 182 0.88 -12.26 14.06
N LEU A 183 1.65 -13.12 14.72
CA LEU A 183 2.51 -14.10 14.05
C LEU A 183 1.72 -15.11 13.21
N LEU A 184 0.58 -15.57 13.73
CA LEU A 184 -0.31 -16.46 12.98
C LEU A 184 -0.84 -15.79 11.70
N TRP A 185 -1.21 -14.50 11.79
CA TRP A 185 -1.65 -13.73 10.63
C TRP A 185 -0.54 -13.59 9.58
N CYS A 186 0.69 -13.26 9.99
CA CYS A 186 1.84 -13.18 9.08
C CYS A 186 2.06 -14.53 8.36
N ASN A 187 2.03 -15.65 9.11
CA ASN A 187 2.17 -16.98 8.54
C ASN A 187 1.04 -17.33 7.56
N GLN A 188 -0.21 -16.92 7.84
CA GLN A 188 -1.33 -17.12 6.92
C GLN A 188 -1.14 -16.32 5.62
N MET A 189 -0.72 -15.07 5.71
CA MET A 189 -0.45 -14.24 4.52
C MET A 189 0.72 -14.80 3.71
N ALA A 190 1.82 -15.19 4.36
CA ALA A 190 2.94 -15.85 3.68
C ALA A 190 2.52 -17.15 2.96
N LYS A 191 1.59 -17.91 3.51
CA LYS A 191 1.03 -19.10 2.83
C LYS A 191 0.15 -18.76 1.62
N ILE A 192 -0.59 -17.65 1.66
CA ILE A 192 -1.46 -17.22 0.56
C ILE A 192 -0.61 -16.74 -0.63
N PHE A 193 0.42 -15.93 -0.38
CA PHE A 193 1.22 -15.32 -1.43
C PHE A 193 2.46 -16.15 -1.84
N GLY A 194 2.95 -17.01 -0.95
CA GLY A 194 4.30 -17.58 -0.97
C GLY A 194 5.26 -16.68 -0.19
N GLU A 195 6.20 -17.29 0.54
CA GLU A 195 7.15 -16.57 1.41
C GLU A 195 7.97 -15.51 0.64
N GLU A 196 8.33 -15.80 -0.61
CA GLU A 196 9.08 -14.90 -1.48
C GLU A 196 8.24 -13.74 -2.05
N ASN A 197 6.91 -13.78 -1.93
CA ASN A 197 5.98 -12.78 -2.45
C ASN A 197 5.21 -12.03 -1.35
N PHE A 198 5.54 -12.23 -0.07
CA PHE A 198 4.93 -11.52 1.04
C PHE A 198 5.97 -10.64 1.73
N PHE A 199 5.68 -9.34 1.86
CA PHE A 199 6.59 -8.35 2.40
C PHE A 199 5.96 -7.56 3.54
N LEU A 200 6.75 -7.30 4.59
CA LEU A 200 6.45 -6.32 5.61
C LEU A 200 6.82 -4.94 5.08
N GLU A 201 6.00 -3.94 5.31
CA GLU A 201 6.19 -2.60 4.75
C GLU A 201 6.58 -1.61 5.82
N LEU A 202 7.77 -1.03 5.68
CA LEU A 202 8.30 0.04 6.50
C LEU A 202 8.06 1.38 5.80
N GLN A 203 7.75 2.42 6.56
CA GLN A 203 7.49 3.75 6.00
C GLN A 203 8.28 4.83 6.72
N PRO A 204 8.83 5.83 6.00
CA PRO A 204 9.53 6.95 6.60
C PRO A 204 8.53 7.82 7.40
N SER A 205 8.86 8.15 8.64
CA SER A 205 7.97 8.99 9.44
C SER A 205 8.64 9.56 10.69
N LYS A 206 8.11 10.71 11.17
CA LYS A 206 8.36 11.24 12.50
C LYS A 206 7.28 10.84 13.51
N ASN A 207 6.25 10.14 13.07
CA ASN A 207 5.20 9.64 13.94
C ASN A 207 5.72 8.49 14.82
N LYS A 208 5.57 8.62 16.13
CA LYS A 208 6.06 7.63 17.10
C LYS A 208 5.44 6.23 16.94
N ASP A 209 4.23 6.15 16.43
CA ASP A 209 3.58 4.85 16.17
C ASP A 209 4.16 4.20 14.92
N GLN A 210 4.47 4.97 13.86
CA GLN A 210 5.15 4.44 12.68
C GLN A 210 6.57 3.98 13.00
N ILE A 211 7.34 4.78 13.76
CA ILE A 211 8.69 4.39 14.21
C ILE A 211 8.63 3.08 15.01
N TYR A 212 7.69 2.98 15.95
CA TYR A 212 7.49 1.74 16.70
C TYR A 212 7.11 0.56 15.80
N VAL A 213 6.19 0.76 14.86
CA VAL A 213 5.77 -0.29 13.92
C VAL A 213 6.94 -0.73 13.06
N ASN A 214 7.74 0.18 12.51
CA ASN A 214 8.92 -0.15 11.72
C ASN A 214 9.87 -1.06 12.51
N GLN A 215 10.18 -0.70 13.76
CA GLN A 215 11.05 -1.52 14.61
C GLN A 215 10.44 -2.90 14.90
N ALA A 216 9.16 -2.96 15.23
CA ALA A 216 8.48 -4.23 15.49
C ALA A 216 8.43 -5.14 14.23
N LEU A 217 8.29 -4.57 13.05
CA LEU A 217 8.35 -5.32 11.79
C LEU A 217 9.75 -5.86 11.51
N ILE A 218 10.80 -5.10 11.80
CA ILE A 218 12.20 -5.56 11.73
C ILE A 218 12.43 -6.72 12.71
N ASP A 219 11.94 -6.62 13.96
CA ASP A 219 12.09 -7.68 14.95
C ASP A 219 11.35 -8.97 14.52
N ILE A 220 10.15 -8.84 13.95
CA ILE A 220 9.40 -9.97 13.37
C ILE A 220 10.17 -10.56 12.18
N SER A 221 10.72 -9.72 11.30
CA SER A 221 11.54 -10.17 10.18
C SER A 221 12.75 -10.97 10.65
N LYS A 222 13.54 -10.45 11.59
CA LYS A 222 14.73 -11.11 12.14
C LYS A 222 14.40 -12.44 12.82
N SER A 223 13.27 -12.50 13.53
CA SER A 223 12.89 -13.68 14.32
C SER A 223 12.22 -14.77 13.49
N HIS A 224 11.55 -14.42 12.39
CA HIS A 224 10.69 -15.33 11.63
C HIS A 224 11.03 -15.41 10.13
N GLY A 225 12.00 -14.63 9.66
CA GLY A 225 12.51 -14.70 8.29
C GLY A 225 11.66 -13.99 7.24
N TYR A 226 10.65 -13.19 7.62
CA TYR A 226 9.88 -12.42 6.64
C TYR A 226 10.70 -11.33 5.98
N GLN A 227 10.50 -11.14 4.69
CA GLN A 227 11.13 -10.06 3.94
C GLN A 227 10.43 -8.72 4.22
N TYR A 228 11.16 -7.61 4.13
CA TYR A 228 10.58 -6.28 4.27
C TYR A 228 11.08 -5.34 3.20
N ILE A 229 10.30 -4.30 2.94
CA ILE A 229 10.59 -3.22 1.99
C ILE A 229 10.34 -1.86 2.65
N ILE A 230 10.87 -0.81 2.04
CA ILE A 230 10.58 0.58 2.42
C ILE A 230 9.77 1.21 1.29
N THR A 231 8.66 1.87 1.65
CA THR A 231 7.81 2.61 0.71
C THR A 231 7.46 3.98 1.26
N THR A 232 7.01 4.90 0.40
CA THR A 232 6.63 6.25 0.82
C THR A 232 5.13 6.46 0.98
N ASP A 233 4.28 5.55 0.47
CA ASP A 233 2.82 5.72 0.46
C ASP A 233 2.41 7.13 -0.01
N SER A 234 2.91 7.52 -1.20
CA SER A 234 2.87 8.92 -1.63
C SER A 234 1.47 9.36 -2.05
N HIS A 235 0.96 10.42 -1.41
CA HIS A 235 -0.33 11.04 -1.69
C HIS A 235 -0.19 12.39 -2.41
N TYR A 236 1.01 12.96 -2.38
CA TYR A 236 1.40 14.16 -3.13
C TYR A 236 2.87 14.06 -3.56
N LEU A 237 3.28 14.84 -4.56
CA LEU A 237 4.61 14.66 -5.16
C LEU A 237 5.71 15.25 -4.31
N LYS A 238 5.62 16.56 -4.02
CA LYS A 238 6.70 17.31 -3.38
C LYS A 238 6.26 17.74 -1.98
N LYS A 239 7.19 17.85 -1.06
CA LYS A 239 6.94 18.36 0.29
C LYS A 239 6.22 19.73 0.30
N SER A 240 6.50 20.58 -0.69
CA SER A 240 5.81 21.86 -0.90
C SER A 240 4.32 21.73 -1.20
N ASP A 241 3.86 20.57 -1.63
CA ASP A 241 2.46 20.31 -2.00
C ASP A 241 1.58 19.95 -0.78
N ALA A 242 2.19 19.73 0.39
CA ALA A 242 1.49 19.38 1.62
C ALA A 242 0.33 20.35 1.97
N PRO A 243 0.46 21.69 1.86
CA PRO A 243 -0.66 22.60 2.12
C PRO A 243 -1.81 22.43 1.13
N ILE A 244 -1.51 22.11 -0.15
CA ILE A 244 -2.51 21.86 -1.19
C ILE A 244 -3.25 20.57 -0.88
N HIS A 245 -2.52 19.51 -0.54
CA HIS A 245 -3.08 18.22 -0.15
C HIS A 245 -3.97 18.35 1.09
N LYS A 246 -3.51 19.08 2.12
CA LYS A 246 -4.29 19.39 3.32
C LYS A 246 -5.60 20.13 2.99
N ALA A 247 -5.52 21.19 2.18
CA ALA A 247 -6.71 21.92 1.74
C ALA A 247 -7.69 21.02 0.96
N TYR A 248 -7.15 20.13 0.11
CA TYR A 248 -7.94 19.16 -0.65
C TYR A 248 -8.68 18.17 0.25
N LEU A 249 -8.03 17.60 1.26
CA LEU A 249 -8.64 16.68 2.22
C LEU A 249 -9.71 17.36 3.07
N ASN A 250 -9.51 18.62 3.45
CA ASN A 250 -10.40 19.38 4.33
C ASN A 250 -11.56 20.07 3.59
N ALA A 251 -11.50 20.20 2.28
CA ALA A 251 -12.49 20.90 1.47
C ALA A 251 -13.96 20.41 1.61
N GLN A 252 -14.18 19.22 2.22
CA GLN A 252 -15.51 18.63 2.33
C GLN A 252 -15.97 18.23 3.74
N ASN A 253 -15.10 18.09 4.72
CA ASN A 253 -15.42 17.45 5.99
C ASN A 253 -14.94 18.21 7.25
N GLY A 254 -14.54 19.46 7.12
CA GLY A 254 -13.97 20.19 8.26
C GLY A 254 -12.57 19.72 8.64
N ASP A 255 -12.01 20.25 9.71
CA ASP A 255 -10.64 20.00 10.14
C ASP A 255 -10.42 18.50 10.45
N ARG A 256 -9.78 17.82 9.51
CA ARG A 256 -9.12 16.54 9.80
C ARG A 256 -7.74 16.84 10.32
N GLU A 257 -7.29 16.13 11.34
CA GLU A 257 -5.88 16.15 11.73
C GLU A 257 -5.06 15.44 10.64
N VAL A 258 -4.61 16.24 9.68
CA VAL A 258 -3.88 15.75 8.49
C VAL A 258 -2.38 15.79 8.75
N ASP A 259 -1.93 16.62 9.69
CA ASP A 259 -0.53 17.02 9.82
C ASP A 259 0.41 15.91 10.29
N ASN A 260 -0.08 14.94 11.09
CA ASN A 260 0.78 13.89 11.62
C ASN A 260 0.88 12.65 10.69
N PHE A 261 -0.22 12.26 10.05
CA PHE A 261 -0.23 11.07 9.20
C PHE A 261 0.38 11.35 7.81
N TYR A 262 -0.01 12.48 7.19
CA TYR A 262 0.40 12.80 5.82
C TYR A 262 1.70 13.63 5.73
N ALA A 263 2.36 13.91 6.85
CA ALA A 263 3.57 14.74 6.86
C ALA A 263 4.72 14.19 6.01
N THR A 264 4.77 12.87 5.84
CA THR A 264 5.84 12.15 5.13
C THR A 264 5.33 11.31 3.95
N THR A 265 4.05 11.47 3.53
CA THR A 265 3.46 10.72 2.42
C THR A 265 3.66 11.44 1.08
N TYR A 266 4.88 11.81 0.76
CA TYR A 266 5.28 12.37 -0.52
C TYR A 266 6.47 11.60 -1.09
N MET A 267 6.73 11.80 -2.38
CA MET A 267 7.84 11.14 -3.03
C MET A 267 9.16 11.80 -2.64
N MET A 268 10.00 11.08 -1.94
CA MET A 268 11.30 11.51 -1.43
C MET A 268 12.41 10.93 -2.29
N ASP A 269 13.55 11.61 -2.38
CA ASP A 269 14.80 10.98 -2.78
C ASP A 269 15.32 10.05 -1.68
N THR A 270 16.40 9.34 -1.98
CA THR A 270 16.96 8.33 -1.07
C THR A 270 17.49 8.96 0.23
N GLU A 271 18.19 10.10 0.14
CA GLU A 271 18.79 10.77 1.29
C GLU A 271 17.72 11.31 2.24
N GLU A 272 16.69 11.97 1.69
CA GLU A 272 15.57 12.46 2.49
C GLU A 272 14.79 11.32 3.15
N LEU A 273 14.51 10.23 2.41
CA LEU A 273 13.81 9.07 2.93
C LEU A 273 14.57 8.43 4.11
N GLU A 274 15.87 8.20 3.95
CA GLU A 274 16.71 7.62 5.00
C GLU A 274 16.76 8.49 6.25
N SER A 275 16.69 9.83 6.11
CA SER A 275 16.66 10.76 7.23
C SER A 275 15.43 10.62 8.14
N TYR A 276 14.37 9.96 7.67
CA TYR A 276 13.14 9.69 8.43
C TYR A 276 13.06 8.25 8.97
N LEU A 277 14.09 7.43 8.72
CA LEU A 277 14.14 6.05 9.18
C LEU A 277 15.09 5.92 10.36
N GLU A 278 14.61 5.35 11.46
CA GLU A 278 15.45 4.97 12.61
C GLU A 278 15.91 3.52 12.45
N LEU A 279 16.66 3.24 11.36
CA LEU A 279 17.16 1.91 10.98
C LEU A 279 18.69 1.95 10.82
N SER A 280 19.33 0.80 10.98
CA SER A 280 20.75 0.66 10.67
C SER A 280 20.98 0.63 9.15
N GLU A 281 22.20 0.94 8.71
CA GLU A 281 22.60 0.84 7.29
C GLU A 281 22.34 -0.55 6.71
N GLU A 282 22.58 -1.62 7.48
CA GLU A 282 22.32 -3.00 7.07
C GLU A 282 20.84 -3.26 6.83
N GLU A 283 19.96 -2.75 7.70
CA GLU A 283 18.51 -2.88 7.57
C GLU A 283 17.98 -2.12 6.36
N VAL A 284 18.48 -0.91 6.12
CA VAL A 284 18.14 -0.11 4.93
C VAL A 284 18.62 -0.81 3.65
N GLN A 285 19.87 -1.28 3.63
CA GLN A 285 20.44 -2.00 2.49
C GLN A 285 19.61 -3.26 2.16
N LYS A 286 19.20 -4.01 3.18
CA LYS A 286 18.37 -5.21 3.01
C LYS A 286 16.99 -4.88 2.40
N ALA A 287 16.38 -3.78 2.81
CA ALA A 287 15.14 -3.32 2.22
C ALA A 287 15.30 -2.99 0.73
N TYR A 288 16.40 -2.31 0.34
CA TYR A 288 16.68 -1.98 -1.05
C TYR A 288 16.95 -3.22 -1.91
N GLU A 289 17.65 -4.22 -1.39
CA GLU A 289 17.84 -5.50 -2.07
C GLU A 289 16.50 -6.18 -2.37
N ASN A 290 15.58 -6.15 -1.40
CA ASN A 290 14.23 -6.69 -1.58
C ASN A 290 13.41 -5.88 -2.61
N ILE A 291 13.58 -4.56 -2.66
CA ILE A 291 12.94 -3.71 -3.68
C ILE A 291 13.47 -4.04 -5.09
N LEU A 292 14.78 -4.22 -5.23
CA LEU A 292 15.38 -4.67 -6.50
C LEU A 292 14.90 -6.07 -6.89
N LYS A 293 14.74 -6.97 -5.91
CA LYS A 293 14.12 -8.28 -6.14
C LYS A 293 12.69 -8.13 -6.70
N ILE A 294 11.84 -7.29 -6.10
CA ILE A 294 10.50 -6.99 -6.61
C ILE A 294 10.55 -6.44 -8.03
N LYS A 295 11.41 -5.44 -8.29
CA LYS A 295 11.61 -4.87 -9.63
C LYS A 295 11.92 -5.96 -10.67
N ASN A 296 12.75 -6.93 -10.32
CA ASN A 296 13.15 -8.02 -11.23
C ASN A 296 12.08 -9.11 -11.38
N MET A 297 11.19 -9.26 -10.39
CA MET A 297 10.08 -10.22 -10.43
C MET A 297 8.89 -9.73 -11.27
N CYS A 298 8.71 -8.42 -11.44
CA CYS A 298 7.65 -7.74 -12.19
C CYS A 298 8.18 -7.21 -13.57
#